data_d2e3acbcd211b8772803b6e11723e7be
#
_entry.id   d2e3acbcd211b8772803b6e11723e7be
#
_cell.length_a   1.000
_cell.length_b   1.000
_cell.length_c   1.000
_cell.angle_alpha   90.00
_cell.angle_beta   90.00
_cell.angle_gamma   90.00
#
_symmetry.space_group_name_H-M   'P 1'
#
loop_
_entity.id
_entity.type
_entity.pdbx_description
1 polymer ?
#
loop_
_entity_poly.entity_id
_entity_poly.type
_entity_poly.pdbx_seq_one_letter_code
_entity_poly.pdbx_strand_id
1 'polypeptide(L)'
;MLTTGYDVKRLKKMYLLRGPHAQSLLQTISRVNRPYKSPNGKIYKYGYIVDFVDIEEEYDRTIEAYIKELEADLNENGENEGSLSGLVVDKEDIYKRYKGYKKNLEDMIDTNNLAKFSTQVTYFTKEALLKIRRLLNGIRECKTEFILSRAMDYANEIDSDKLKKLIRIVQERIDFINLSNNPAKMMDVMNN
;
A
#
# COMPACT_ATOMS: atom_id res chain seq x y z
N MET A 1 29.47 5.92 -2.76
CA MET A 1 28.37 6.32 -3.63
C MET A 1 27.58 5.08 -4.02
N LEU A 2 26.29 4.96 -3.66
CA LEU A 2 25.51 3.71 -3.83
C LEU A 2 24.80 3.62 -5.20
N THR A 3 25.27 4.34 -6.20
CA THR A 3 24.61 4.44 -7.50
C THR A 3 24.93 3.31 -8.47
N THR A 4 26.03 2.59 -8.28
CA THR A 4 26.42 1.46 -9.12
C THR A 4 26.86 0.26 -8.26
N GLY A 5 26.60 -0.97 -8.72
CA GLY A 5 27.11 -2.21 -8.11
C GLY A 5 26.47 -2.66 -6.79
N TYR A 6 25.54 -1.89 -6.21
CA TYR A 6 24.90 -2.24 -4.94
C TYR A 6 23.52 -2.85 -5.16
N ASP A 7 23.39 -4.14 -4.92
CA ASP A 7 22.12 -4.87 -5.04
C ASP A 7 21.69 -5.48 -3.70
N VAL A 8 20.91 -4.74 -2.94
CA VAL A 8 20.33 -5.22 -1.67
C VAL A 8 18.82 -5.17 -1.72
N LYS A 9 18.20 -6.33 -1.85
CA LYS A 9 16.74 -6.50 -1.92
C LYS A 9 16.01 -5.97 -0.67
N ARG A 10 16.70 -5.87 0.46
CA ARG A 10 16.14 -5.38 1.75
C ARG A 10 16.18 -3.85 1.89
N LEU A 11 16.81 -3.14 0.97
CA LEU A 11 16.86 -1.68 1.01
C LEU A 11 15.46 -1.12 0.77
N LYS A 12 14.88 -0.48 1.79
CA LYS A 12 13.50 0.03 1.76
C LYS A 12 13.37 1.53 2.02
N LYS A 13 14.44 2.17 2.45
CA LYS A 13 14.49 3.62 2.66
C LYS A 13 15.82 4.16 2.16
N MET A 14 15.77 5.26 1.45
CA MET A 14 16.93 5.99 0.95
C MET A 14 16.79 7.47 1.29
N TYR A 15 17.89 8.10 1.66
CA TYR A 15 17.97 9.53 1.91
C TYR A 15 18.79 10.18 0.80
N LEU A 16 18.18 11.11 0.08
CA LEU A 16 18.84 11.87 -0.99
C LEU A 16 19.37 13.16 -0.41
N LEU A 17 20.68 13.23 -0.24
CA LEU A 17 21.42 14.43 0.24
C LEU A 17 22.03 15.23 -0.91
N ARG A 18 22.01 14.68 -2.13
CA ARG A 18 22.44 15.34 -3.38
C ARG A 18 21.49 14.90 -4.49
N GLY A 19 21.09 15.82 -5.35
CA GLY A 19 20.24 15.53 -6.49
C GLY A 19 21.00 14.74 -7.57
N PRO A 20 20.70 13.46 -7.80
CA PRO A 20 21.13 12.77 -9.01
C PRO A 20 20.29 13.29 -10.19
N HIS A 21 20.88 13.33 -11.39
CA HIS A 21 20.22 13.86 -12.58
C HIS A 21 19.73 12.74 -13.50
N ALA A 22 18.58 12.97 -14.14
CA ALA A 22 18.04 12.16 -15.23
C ALA A 22 18.14 10.62 -14.96
N GLN A 23 18.79 9.90 -15.86
CA GLN A 23 18.94 8.45 -15.82
C GLN A 23 19.53 7.92 -14.48
N SER A 24 20.45 8.69 -13.88
CA SER A 24 21.03 8.36 -12.57
C SER A 24 19.98 8.43 -11.45
N LEU A 25 19.01 9.32 -11.55
CA LEU A 25 17.90 9.44 -10.61
C LEU A 25 17.01 8.20 -10.66
N LEU A 26 16.57 7.77 -11.86
CA LEU A 26 15.75 6.57 -12.04
C LEU A 26 16.47 5.31 -11.54
N GLN A 27 17.76 5.13 -11.86
CA GLN A 27 18.57 4.00 -11.38
C GLN A 27 18.69 4.01 -9.85
N THR A 28 18.78 5.17 -9.24
CA THR A 28 18.88 5.32 -7.78
C THR A 28 17.55 4.95 -7.11
N ILE A 29 16.43 5.44 -7.64
CA ILE A 29 15.09 5.17 -7.12
C ILE A 29 14.72 3.70 -7.28
N SER A 30 15.01 3.09 -8.43
CA SER A 30 14.70 1.69 -8.71
C SER A 30 15.33 0.71 -7.72
N ARG A 31 16.47 1.07 -7.09
CA ARG A 31 17.14 0.24 -6.08
C ARG A 31 16.35 0.08 -4.80
N VAL A 32 15.57 1.10 -4.43
CA VAL A 32 14.73 1.08 -3.22
C VAL A 32 13.34 0.53 -3.53
N ASN A 33 12.85 0.76 -4.73
CA ASN A 33 11.50 0.38 -5.15
C ASN A 33 11.44 -1.07 -5.67
N ARG A 34 11.94 -2.01 -4.86
CA ARG A 34 11.87 -3.44 -5.17
C ARG A 34 10.91 -4.13 -4.20
N PRO A 35 9.91 -4.88 -4.69
CA PRO A 35 9.08 -5.71 -3.83
C PRO A 35 9.94 -6.70 -3.05
N TYR A 36 9.70 -6.81 -1.75
CA TYR A 36 10.44 -7.73 -0.89
C TYR A 36 9.51 -8.42 0.09
N LYS A 37 9.62 -9.75 0.16
CA LYS A 37 8.96 -10.56 1.17
C LYS A 37 9.97 -10.95 2.24
N SER A 38 9.74 -10.51 3.47
CA SER A 38 10.62 -10.85 4.59
C SER A 38 10.41 -12.30 5.06
N PRO A 39 11.37 -12.91 5.79
CA PRO A 39 11.26 -14.28 6.29
C PRO A 39 10.02 -14.53 7.14
N ASN A 40 9.54 -13.51 7.86
CA ASN A 40 8.31 -13.57 8.65
C ASN A 40 7.02 -13.37 7.83
N GLY A 41 7.10 -13.42 6.50
CA GLY A 41 5.96 -13.33 5.58
C GLY A 41 5.47 -11.91 5.28
N LYS A 42 6.04 -10.86 5.89
CA LYS A 42 5.66 -9.47 5.62
C LYS A 42 6.11 -9.06 4.22
N ILE A 43 5.16 -8.53 3.42
CA ILE A 43 5.42 -8.02 2.07
C ILE A 43 5.61 -6.52 2.13
N TYR A 44 6.72 -6.05 1.56
CA TYR A 44 7.02 -4.63 1.35
C TYR A 44 6.88 -4.34 -0.14
N LYS A 45 5.78 -3.67 -0.52
CA LYS A 45 5.47 -3.37 -1.93
C LYS A 45 6.28 -2.17 -2.44
N TYR A 46 6.57 -1.19 -1.58
CA TYR A 46 7.17 0.09 -1.94
C TYR A 46 8.49 0.33 -1.22
N GLY A 47 9.36 1.10 -1.85
CA GLY A 47 10.49 1.77 -1.21
C GLY A 47 10.11 3.21 -0.82
N TYR A 48 10.88 3.78 0.09
CA TYR A 48 10.69 5.15 0.57
C TYR A 48 11.92 5.98 0.25
N ILE A 49 11.72 7.16 -0.28
CA ILE A 49 12.76 8.14 -0.52
C ILE A 49 12.49 9.34 0.38
N VAL A 50 13.49 9.74 1.14
CA VAL A 50 13.49 10.97 1.92
C VAL A 50 14.35 11.95 1.17
N ASP A 51 13.71 12.96 0.62
CA ASP A 51 14.34 13.97 -0.20
C ASP A 51 14.73 15.20 0.65
N PHE A 52 15.99 15.61 0.58
CA PHE A 52 16.54 16.79 1.24
C PHE A 52 17.01 17.86 0.23
N VAL A 53 16.85 17.62 -1.06
CA VAL A 53 17.42 18.44 -2.12
C VAL A 53 16.39 18.88 -3.17
N ASP A 54 15.09 18.60 -2.89
CA ASP A 54 13.96 19.00 -3.73
C ASP A 54 14.11 18.54 -5.19
N ILE A 55 14.16 17.22 -5.36
CA ILE A 55 14.27 16.57 -6.69
C ILE A 55 12.93 16.43 -7.42
N GLU A 56 11.85 17.00 -6.87
CA GLU A 56 10.49 16.80 -7.36
C GLU A 56 10.34 17.12 -8.85
N GLU A 57 10.75 18.31 -9.25
CA GLU A 57 10.64 18.70 -10.66
C GLU A 57 11.53 17.86 -11.58
N GLU A 58 12.73 17.51 -11.13
CA GLU A 58 13.65 16.67 -11.89
C GLU A 58 13.11 15.24 -12.03
N TYR A 59 12.47 14.71 -10.99
CA TYR A 59 11.83 13.40 -11.00
C TYR A 59 10.68 13.39 -12.00
N ASP A 60 9.76 14.34 -11.91
CA ASP A 60 8.58 14.40 -12.77
C ASP A 60 8.99 14.54 -14.24
N ARG A 61 9.95 15.45 -14.54
CA ARG A 61 10.50 15.63 -15.89
C ARG A 61 11.18 14.35 -16.42
N THR A 62 11.92 13.66 -15.57
CA THR A 62 12.63 12.44 -15.96
C THR A 62 11.66 11.28 -16.22
N ILE A 63 10.61 11.12 -15.40
CA ILE A 63 9.56 10.12 -15.62
C ILE A 63 8.77 10.41 -16.90
N GLU A 64 8.38 11.65 -17.14
CA GLU A 64 7.67 12.02 -18.37
C GLU A 64 8.51 11.74 -19.64
N ALA A 65 9.79 12.08 -19.60
CA ALA A 65 10.70 11.78 -20.71
C ALA A 65 10.82 10.27 -20.96
N TYR A 66 10.95 9.47 -19.89
CA TYR A 66 11.04 8.02 -19.98
C TYR A 66 9.75 7.38 -20.51
N ILE A 67 8.58 7.86 -20.09
CA ILE A 67 7.29 7.38 -20.60
C ILE A 67 7.15 7.69 -22.09
N LYS A 68 7.51 8.90 -22.53
CA LYS A 68 7.47 9.28 -23.96
C LYS A 68 8.39 8.40 -24.81
N GLU A 69 9.57 8.08 -24.31
CA GLU A 69 10.52 7.20 -25.01
C GLU A 69 9.94 5.79 -25.15
N LEU A 70 9.37 5.23 -24.08
CA LEU A 70 8.72 3.92 -24.12
C LEU A 70 7.49 3.90 -25.05
N GLU A 71 6.67 4.95 -25.06
CA GLU A 71 5.53 5.06 -25.97
C GLU A 71 5.97 5.13 -27.44
N ALA A 72 7.07 5.82 -27.74
CA ALA A 72 7.64 5.85 -29.07
C ALA A 72 8.11 4.46 -29.53
N ASP A 73 8.84 3.75 -28.67
CA ASP A 73 9.34 2.40 -28.95
C ASP A 73 8.19 1.38 -29.18
N LEU A 74 7.12 1.47 -28.40
CA LEU A 74 5.94 0.60 -28.55
C LEU A 74 5.17 0.90 -29.85
N ASN A 75 5.04 2.17 -30.22
CA ASN A 75 4.38 2.58 -31.47
C ASN A 75 5.16 2.15 -32.72
N GLU A 76 6.49 2.15 -32.66
CA GLU A 76 7.35 1.68 -33.77
C GLU A 76 7.26 0.15 -33.97
N ASN A 77 7.07 -0.61 -32.87
CA ASN A 77 6.97 -2.07 -32.93
C ASN A 77 5.56 -2.61 -33.26
N GLY A 78 4.56 -1.76 -33.44
CA GLY A 78 3.22 -2.14 -33.90
C GLY A 78 2.38 -2.90 -32.84
N GLU A 79 2.80 -2.94 -31.60
CA GLU A 79 2.05 -3.55 -30.50
C GLU A 79 1.04 -2.52 -29.94
N ASN A 80 -0.11 -2.42 -30.57
CA ASN A 80 -1.15 -1.42 -30.28
C ASN A 80 -1.96 -1.65 -28.99
N GLU A 81 -1.55 -2.49 -28.05
CA GLU A 81 -2.34 -2.81 -26.84
C GLU A 81 -1.61 -2.63 -25.50
N GLY A 82 -0.43 -2.08 -25.50
CA GLY A 82 0.30 -1.83 -24.24
C GLY A 82 0.20 -0.38 -23.78
N SER A 83 -0.97 0.06 -23.33
CA SER A 83 -1.02 1.35 -22.62
C SER A 83 -0.10 1.29 -21.41
N LEU A 84 0.92 2.15 -21.37
CA LEU A 84 1.81 2.36 -20.23
C LEU A 84 1.10 2.96 -19.00
N SER A 85 -0.23 3.14 -19.10
CA SER A 85 -1.09 3.56 -17.98
C SER A 85 -0.96 2.68 -16.72
N GLY A 86 -0.43 1.45 -16.85
CA GLY A 86 -0.15 0.56 -15.74
C GLY A 86 1.18 0.82 -15.01
N LEU A 87 2.09 1.61 -15.60
CA LEU A 87 3.37 1.98 -14.97
C LEU A 87 3.26 3.21 -14.08
N VAL A 88 2.35 4.11 -14.41
CA VAL A 88 1.98 5.24 -13.56
C VAL A 88 0.65 4.91 -12.90
N VAL A 89 0.63 4.81 -11.59
CA VAL A 89 -0.61 4.51 -10.85
C VAL A 89 -1.54 5.69 -11.01
N ASP A 90 -2.57 5.54 -11.84
CA ASP A 90 -3.57 6.58 -12.07
C ASP A 90 -4.36 6.85 -10.78
N LYS A 91 -4.44 8.13 -10.41
CA LYS A 91 -5.19 8.61 -9.24
C LYS A 91 -6.66 8.19 -9.32
N GLU A 92 -7.23 8.18 -10.51
CA GLU A 92 -8.63 7.78 -10.73
C GLU A 92 -8.83 6.27 -10.49
N ASP A 93 -7.88 5.44 -10.86
CA ASP A 93 -7.94 4.00 -10.63
C ASP A 93 -7.79 3.67 -9.14
N ILE A 94 -6.92 4.39 -8.41
CA ILE A 94 -6.86 4.27 -6.94
C ILE A 94 -8.22 4.65 -6.35
N TYR A 95 -8.82 5.74 -6.84
CA TYR A 95 -10.10 6.23 -6.32
C TYR A 95 -11.26 5.26 -6.59
N LYS A 96 -11.32 4.67 -7.79
CA LYS A 96 -12.29 3.61 -8.12
C LYS A 96 -12.15 2.41 -7.18
N ARG A 97 -10.91 1.95 -6.93
CA ARG A 97 -10.64 0.84 -5.99
C ARG A 97 -11.05 1.21 -4.56
N TYR A 98 -10.69 2.40 -4.10
CA TYR A 98 -11.09 2.92 -2.79
C TYR A 98 -12.62 2.93 -2.61
N LYS A 99 -13.35 3.49 -3.58
CA LYS A 99 -14.83 3.50 -3.56
C LYS A 99 -15.41 2.10 -3.55
N GLY A 100 -14.83 1.17 -4.32
CA GLY A 100 -15.23 -0.24 -4.31
C GLY A 100 -15.03 -0.91 -2.95
N TYR A 101 -13.87 -0.72 -2.32
CA TYR A 101 -13.62 -1.24 -0.97
C TYR A 101 -14.55 -0.63 0.07
N LYS A 102 -14.76 0.69 0.01
CA LYS A 102 -15.64 1.41 0.93
C LYS A 102 -17.08 0.92 0.81
N LYS A 103 -17.63 0.86 -0.39
CA LYS A 103 -18.99 0.35 -0.66
C LYS A 103 -19.16 -1.08 -0.15
N ASN A 104 -18.26 -1.99 -0.53
CA ASN A 104 -18.33 -3.39 -0.09
C ASN A 104 -18.24 -3.54 1.43
N LEU A 105 -17.52 -2.64 2.11
CA LEU A 105 -17.43 -2.62 3.56
C LEU A 105 -18.72 -2.11 4.19
N GLU A 106 -19.30 -1.02 3.69
CA GLU A 106 -20.56 -0.42 4.15
C GLU A 106 -21.75 -1.37 3.93
N ASP A 107 -21.74 -2.16 2.86
CA ASP A 107 -22.75 -3.20 2.60
C ASP A 107 -22.67 -4.35 3.63
N MET A 108 -21.53 -4.54 4.28
CA MET A 108 -21.34 -5.64 5.25
C MET A 108 -21.52 -5.18 6.70
N ILE A 109 -21.10 -3.96 7.04
CA ILE A 109 -21.03 -3.51 8.43
C ILE A 109 -21.06 -1.98 8.54
N ASP A 110 -21.74 -1.46 9.56
CA ASP A 110 -21.77 -0.02 9.85
C ASP A 110 -20.42 0.43 10.44
N THR A 111 -19.70 1.25 9.68
CA THR A 111 -18.41 1.80 10.11
C THR A 111 -18.50 3.19 10.76
N ASN A 112 -19.70 3.80 10.80
CA ASN A 112 -19.85 5.18 11.29
C ASN A 112 -19.75 5.28 12.81
N ASN A 113 -20.18 4.24 13.51
CA ASN A 113 -20.18 4.19 14.96
C ASN A 113 -19.31 3.02 15.46
N LEU A 114 -18.20 3.34 16.14
CA LEU A 114 -17.26 2.33 16.67
C LEU A 114 -17.88 1.35 17.66
N ALA A 115 -18.84 1.80 18.50
CA ALA A 115 -19.49 0.93 19.46
C ALA A 115 -20.40 -0.08 18.75
N LYS A 116 -21.20 0.38 17.77
CA LYS A 116 -22.01 -0.52 16.92
C LYS A 116 -21.14 -1.48 16.12
N PHE A 117 -20.06 -0.99 15.54
CA PHE A 117 -19.10 -1.81 14.80
C PHE A 117 -18.53 -2.92 15.68
N SER A 118 -18.06 -2.58 16.89
CA SER A 118 -17.53 -3.56 17.85
C SER A 118 -18.56 -4.64 18.22
N THR A 119 -19.81 -4.24 18.44
CA THR A 119 -20.90 -5.18 18.71
C THR A 119 -21.20 -6.06 17.50
N GLN A 120 -21.32 -5.50 16.31
CA GLN A 120 -21.60 -6.26 15.08
C GLN A 120 -20.51 -7.29 14.77
N VAL A 121 -19.24 -6.94 14.98
CA VAL A 121 -18.08 -7.82 14.77
C VAL A 121 -18.17 -9.10 15.59
N THR A 122 -18.85 -9.09 16.74
CA THR A 122 -18.99 -10.28 17.59
C THR A 122 -19.91 -11.36 16.97
N TYR A 123 -20.81 -10.98 16.07
CA TYR A 123 -21.75 -11.89 15.44
C TYR A 123 -21.25 -12.47 14.09
N PHE A 124 -20.12 -11.97 13.57
CA PHE A 124 -19.61 -12.44 12.28
C PHE A 124 -18.81 -13.73 12.41
N THR A 125 -18.90 -14.57 11.36
CA THR A 125 -18.04 -15.74 11.20
C THR A 125 -16.60 -15.34 10.90
N LYS A 126 -15.66 -16.25 11.12
CA LYS A 126 -14.23 -16.00 10.84
C LYS A 126 -14.00 -15.60 9.38
N GLU A 127 -14.70 -16.23 8.43
CA GLU A 127 -14.60 -15.92 6.99
C GLU A 127 -15.05 -14.49 6.70
N ALA A 128 -16.17 -14.05 7.28
CA ALA A 128 -16.70 -12.71 7.14
C ALA A 128 -15.71 -11.67 7.75
N LEU A 129 -15.15 -11.96 8.91
CA LEU A 129 -14.13 -11.11 9.56
C LEU A 129 -12.86 -10.99 8.71
N LEU A 130 -12.41 -12.08 8.10
CA LEU A 130 -11.26 -12.05 7.18
C LEU A 130 -11.55 -11.21 5.94
N LYS A 131 -12.79 -11.25 5.43
CA LYS A 131 -13.23 -10.40 4.31
C LYS A 131 -13.23 -8.92 4.71
N ILE A 132 -13.83 -8.57 5.86
CA ILE A 132 -13.84 -7.22 6.40
C ILE A 132 -12.41 -6.70 6.59
N ARG A 133 -11.50 -7.52 7.16
CA ARG A 133 -10.10 -7.17 7.33
C ARG A 133 -9.38 -6.90 6.00
N ARG A 134 -9.67 -7.67 4.96
CA ARG A 134 -9.12 -7.44 3.61
C ARG A 134 -9.58 -6.10 3.04
N LEU A 135 -10.87 -5.77 3.18
CA LEU A 135 -11.43 -4.50 2.72
C LEU A 135 -10.81 -3.30 3.45
N LEU A 136 -10.71 -3.36 4.79
CA LEU A 136 -10.06 -2.32 5.59
C LEU A 136 -8.58 -2.13 5.23
N ASN A 137 -7.85 -3.23 5.00
CA ASN A 137 -6.46 -3.16 4.54
C ASN A 137 -6.34 -2.59 3.13
N GLY A 138 -7.29 -2.92 2.23
CA GLY A 138 -7.36 -2.32 0.88
C GLY A 138 -7.55 -0.81 0.93
N ILE A 139 -8.43 -0.31 1.81
CA ILE A 139 -8.61 1.14 2.04
C ILE A 139 -7.31 1.77 2.56
N ARG A 140 -6.60 1.11 3.48
CA ARG A 140 -5.31 1.60 3.99
C ARG A 140 -4.23 1.63 2.90
N GLU A 141 -4.21 0.64 2.02
CA GLU A 141 -3.29 0.61 0.87
C GLU A 141 -3.60 1.75 -0.10
N CYS A 142 -4.88 1.98 -0.44
CA CYS A 142 -5.28 3.12 -1.29
C CYS A 142 -4.84 4.46 -0.68
N LYS A 143 -4.98 4.66 0.64
CA LYS A 143 -4.47 5.86 1.30
C LYS A 143 -2.97 6.04 1.11
N THR A 144 -2.20 4.97 1.27
CA THR A 144 -0.75 5.02 1.05
C THR A 144 -0.42 5.36 -0.40
N GLU A 145 -1.15 4.78 -1.36
CA GLU A 145 -0.99 5.05 -2.78
C GLU A 145 -1.37 6.50 -3.14
N PHE A 146 -2.42 7.07 -2.53
CA PHE A 146 -2.76 8.49 -2.68
C PHE A 146 -1.65 9.42 -2.17
N ILE A 147 -1.06 9.11 -1.01
CA ILE A 147 0.06 9.89 -0.48
C ILE A 147 1.26 9.82 -1.43
N LEU A 148 1.59 8.61 -1.92
CA LEU A 148 2.70 8.41 -2.84
C LEU A 148 2.49 9.08 -4.21
N SER A 149 1.24 9.14 -4.68
CA SER A 149 0.86 9.83 -5.93
C SER A 149 0.54 11.32 -5.72
N ARG A 150 0.83 11.87 -4.53
CA ARG A 150 0.55 13.26 -4.15
C ARG A 150 -0.91 13.69 -4.27
N ALA A 151 -1.82 12.75 -4.30
CA ALA A 151 -3.26 12.98 -4.32
C ALA A 151 -3.78 13.22 -2.88
N MET A 152 -3.27 14.28 -2.23
CA MET A 152 -3.54 14.55 -0.81
C MET A 152 -5.01 14.81 -0.51
N ASP A 153 -5.77 15.35 -1.45
CA ASP A 153 -7.21 15.59 -1.29
C ASP A 153 -7.94 14.26 -1.02
N TYR A 154 -7.67 13.23 -1.83
CA TYR A 154 -8.22 11.88 -1.62
C TYR A 154 -7.65 11.19 -0.38
N ALA A 155 -6.36 11.38 -0.08
CA ALA A 155 -5.76 10.82 1.12
C ALA A 155 -6.40 11.35 2.40
N ASN A 156 -6.78 12.63 2.41
CA ASN A 156 -7.42 13.30 3.55
C ASN A 156 -8.88 12.86 3.78
N GLU A 157 -9.57 12.31 2.76
CA GLU A 157 -10.89 11.70 2.93
C GLU A 157 -10.85 10.45 3.85
N ILE A 158 -9.67 9.84 4.02
CA ILE A 158 -9.51 8.61 4.77
C ILE A 158 -8.95 8.90 6.16
N ASP A 159 -9.79 8.78 7.19
CA ASP A 159 -9.39 8.92 8.59
C ASP A 159 -8.52 7.72 9.01
N SER A 160 -7.21 7.98 9.18
CA SER A 160 -6.23 6.96 9.55
C SER A 160 -6.44 6.39 10.95
N ASP A 161 -6.88 7.20 11.89
CA ASP A 161 -7.01 6.76 13.29
C ASP A 161 -8.28 5.94 13.48
N LYS A 162 -9.36 6.35 12.81
CA LYS A 162 -10.58 5.54 12.73
C LYS A 162 -10.27 4.19 12.06
N LEU A 163 -9.58 4.19 10.93
CA LEU A 163 -9.23 2.98 10.19
C LEU A 163 -8.37 2.02 11.01
N LYS A 164 -7.38 2.53 11.74
CA LYS A 164 -6.55 1.73 12.66
C LYS A 164 -7.40 1.07 13.75
N LYS A 165 -8.35 1.81 14.35
CA LYS A 165 -9.26 1.29 15.38
C LYS A 165 -10.14 0.16 14.83
N LEU A 166 -10.73 0.35 13.64
CA LEU A 166 -11.56 -0.67 12.99
C LEU A 166 -10.75 -1.95 12.70
N ILE A 167 -9.54 -1.82 12.15
CA ILE A 167 -8.66 -2.97 11.88
C ILE A 167 -8.32 -3.71 13.17
N ARG A 168 -8.02 -2.99 14.25
CA ARG A 168 -7.69 -3.56 15.54
C ARG A 168 -8.85 -4.37 16.11
N ILE A 169 -10.08 -3.83 16.12
CA ILE A 169 -11.28 -4.52 16.62
C ILE A 169 -11.50 -5.84 15.88
N VAL A 170 -11.40 -5.82 14.55
CA VAL A 170 -11.55 -7.03 13.72
C VAL A 170 -10.45 -8.05 14.01
N GLN A 171 -9.20 -7.59 14.17
CA GLN A 171 -8.07 -8.46 14.47
C GLN A 171 -8.22 -9.14 15.84
N GLU A 172 -8.56 -8.37 16.87
CA GLU A 172 -8.80 -8.89 18.24
C GLU A 172 -9.89 -9.98 18.23
N ARG A 173 -10.96 -9.80 17.45
CA ARG A 173 -12.00 -10.81 17.32
C ARG A 173 -11.54 -12.07 16.60
N ILE A 174 -10.77 -11.93 15.53
CA ILE A 174 -10.18 -13.07 14.81
C ILE A 174 -9.25 -13.87 15.75
N ASP A 175 -8.42 -13.17 16.52
CA ASP A 175 -7.49 -13.78 17.45
C ASP A 175 -8.24 -14.52 18.57
N PHE A 176 -9.32 -13.95 19.10
CA PHE A 176 -10.21 -14.61 20.05
C PHE A 176 -10.80 -15.91 19.49
N ILE A 177 -11.32 -15.90 18.25
CA ILE A 177 -11.86 -17.11 17.61
C ILE A 177 -10.76 -18.17 17.42
N ASN A 178 -9.55 -17.74 17.03
CA ASN A 178 -8.42 -18.67 16.85
C ASN A 178 -7.97 -19.31 18.17
N LEU A 179 -7.99 -18.57 19.27
CA LEU A 179 -7.69 -19.08 20.61
C LEU A 179 -8.76 -20.05 21.08
N SER A 180 -10.04 -19.70 20.92
CA SER A 180 -11.17 -20.56 21.31
C SER A 180 -11.18 -21.90 20.58
N ASN A 181 -10.68 -21.92 19.34
CA ASN A 181 -10.59 -23.15 18.53
C ASN A 181 -9.31 -23.98 18.80
N ASN A 182 -8.42 -23.54 19.70
CA ASN A 182 -7.16 -24.22 20.03
C ASN A 182 -6.94 -24.24 21.55
N PRO A 183 -7.60 -25.15 22.29
CA PRO A 183 -7.55 -25.19 23.78
C PRO A 183 -6.14 -25.34 24.37
N ALA A 184 -5.23 -25.99 23.64
CA ALA A 184 -3.84 -26.15 24.09
C ALA A 184 -3.09 -24.81 24.22
N LYS A 185 -3.37 -23.84 23.34
CA LYS A 185 -2.80 -22.49 23.42
C LYS A 185 -3.46 -21.62 24.50
N MET A 186 -4.68 -21.94 24.91
CA MET A 186 -5.38 -21.23 25.97
C MET A 186 -4.72 -21.47 27.34
N MET A 187 -4.22 -22.68 27.59
CA MET A 187 -3.51 -23.01 28.85
C MET A 187 -2.15 -22.32 28.98
N ASP A 188 -1.42 -22.13 27.86
CA ASP A 188 -0.13 -21.46 27.88
C ASP A 188 -0.25 -19.94 28.18
N VAL A 189 -1.36 -19.31 27.78
CA VAL A 189 -1.61 -17.88 28.03
C VAL A 189 -2.10 -17.61 29.45
N MET A 190 -2.73 -18.61 30.10
CA MET A 190 -3.21 -18.49 31.50
C MET A 190 -2.12 -18.81 32.55
N ASN A 191 -1.01 -19.42 32.12
CA ASN A 191 0.10 -19.83 33.03
C ASN A 191 1.32 -18.88 32.96
N ASN A 192 1.26 -17.79 32.18
CA ASN A 192 2.23 -16.70 32.14
C ASN A 192 1.61 -15.38 32.61
#